data_8f729f6b6aa11f6b2086ed138a20d766
#
_entry.id   8f729f6b6aa11f6b2086ed138a20d766
#
_cell.length_a   1.000
_cell.length_b   1.000
_cell.length_c   1.000
_cell.angle_alpha   90.00
_cell.angle_beta   90.00
_cell.angle_gamma   90.00
#
_symmetry.space_group_name_H-M   'P 1'
#
loop_
_entity.id
_entity.type
_entity.pdbx_description
1 polymer ?
#
loop_
_entity_poly.entity_id
_entity_poly.type
_entity_poly.pdbx_seq_one_letter_code
_entity_poly.pdbx_strand_id
1 'polypeptide(L)'
;LCDMVIARRGVDFDLVEGYLNLWGGNNRKNKEFVWGATSVSDVDFQTSGLHSYYTPAPYGGSGAWIYMAPNLYTQFDKEDDRIVHGVWHYFLTSYTSTKWVSFPSLSDEYNAESLPDNLKAFVPDFNAEYKYGVPCLTKWYKGDISNPTFFKQKEASQSEQDVILIRYAEAFLLRAEAEVELGDITAAMKDIDVIRKRAKATTLYTNKVTDKIEARSLVLKERALEFCQEFNRKFDLLRWGLYLDVMNDTQFIVCGSANRSTIRSKKNLLYAIPTAEIAENKLIGANNYGY
;
A
#
# COMPACT_ATOMS: atom_id res chain seq x y z
N LEU A 1 -14.16 -17.54 12.79
CA LEU A 1 -12.69 -17.46 12.93
C LEU A 1 -12.25 -16.02 13.21
N CYS A 2 -12.67 -15.03 12.40
CA CYS A 2 -12.33 -13.61 12.62
C CYS A 2 -12.76 -13.14 14.01
N ASP A 3 -13.94 -13.52 14.48
CA ASP A 3 -14.41 -13.20 15.85
C ASP A 3 -13.46 -13.68 16.93
N MET A 4 -12.89 -14.88 16.78
CA MET A 4 -11.91 -15.42 17.73
C MET A 4 -10.63 -14.58 17.78
N VAL A 5 -10.18 -14.11 16.62
CA VAL A 5 -8.99 -13.24 16.52
C VAL A 5 -9.31 -11.85 17.09
N ILE A 6 -10.45 -11.29 16.72
CA ILE A 6 -10.87 -9.94 17.17
C ILE A 6 -11.12 -9.92 18.68
N ALA A 7 -11.65 -10.99 19.27
CA ALA A 7 -11.84 -11.13 20.71
C ALA A 7 -10.52 -11.10 21.52
N ARG A 8 -9.36 -11.28 20.87
CA ARG A 8 -8.03 -11.17 21.50
C ARG A 8 -7.46 -9.75 21.47
N ARG A 9 -8.28 -8.76 21.08
CA ARG A 9 -7.88 -7.35 21.07
C ARG A 9 -7.40 -6.90 22.47
N GLY A 10 -6.31 -6.14 22.47
CA GLY A 10 -5.67 -5.66 23.71
C GLY A 10 -4.83 -6.70 24.45
N VAL A 11 -5.03 -7.99 24.19
CA VAL A 11 -4.25 -9.10 24.78
C VAL A 11 -3.10 -9.49 23.85
N ASP A 12 -3.41 -10.20 22.77
CA ASP A 12 -2.41 -10.69 21.81
C ASP A 12 -2.22 -9.74 20.63
N PHE A 13 -3.31 -9.11 20.19
CA PHE A 13 -3.35 -8.24 19.02
C PHE A 13 -3.99 -6.91 19.37
N ASP A 14 -3.65 -5.86 18.61
CA ASP A 14 -4.37 -4.59 18.61
C ASP A 14 -4.12 -3.83 17.30
N LEU A 15 -4.99 -2.88 17.00
CA LEU A 15 -4.72 -1.89 15.97
C LEU A 15 -3.75 -0.83 16.53
N VAL A 16 -2.67 -0.56 15.81
CA VAL A 16 -1.74 0.49 16.19
C VAL A 16 -2.42 1.84 16.01
N GLU A 17 -2.39 2.65 17.05
CA GLU A 17 -2.93 3.99 17.01
C GLU A 17 -2.06 4.92 16.18
N GLY A 18 -2.68 5.57 15.20
CA GLY A 18 -2.00 6.45 14.24
C GLY A 18 -1.25 5.67 13.16
N TYR A 19 -1.52 6.02 11.91
CA TYR A 19 -0.95 5.31 10.75
C TYR A 19 0.58 5.38 10.69
N LEU A 20 1.18 6.51 11.08
CA LEU A 20 2.64 6.67 11.12
C LEU A 20 3.31 5.67 12.06
N ASN A 21 2.64 5.34 13.17
CA ASN A 21 3.18 4.42 14.17
C ASN A 21 3.12 2.95 13.73
N LEU A 22 2.37 2.64 12.68
CA LEU A 22 2.28 1.28 12.13
C LEU A 22 3.53 0.91 11.32
N TRP A 23 4.12 1.88 10.63
CA TRP A 23 5.20 1.68 9.68
C TRP A 23 6.52 2.31 10.16
N GLY A 24 7.60 1.94 9.49
CA GLY A 24 8.94 2.46 9.78
C GLY A 24 9.81 1.47 10.55
N GLY A 25 11.12 1.71 10.53
CA GLY A 25 12.12 0.80 11.09
C GLY A 25 12.01 0.58 12.61
N ASN A 26 11.42 1.53 13.33
CA ASN A 26 11.33 1.48 14.78
C ASN A 26 10.13 0.69 15.32
N ASN A 27 9.19 0.30 14.46
CA ASN A 27 7.93 -0.31 14.91
C ASN A 27 7.80 -1.79 14.53
N ARG A 28 8.91 -2.50 14.49
CA ARG A 28 8.93 -3.95 14.29
C ARG A 28 8.23 -4.67 15.45
N LYS A 29 7.56 -5.77 15.16
CA LYS A 29 6.89 -6.63 16.16
C LYS A 29 5.78 -5.91 16.96
N ASN A 30 5.11 -4.91 16.37
CA ASN A 30 3.94 -4.32 17.02
C ASN A 30 2.76 -5.31 17.06
N LYS A 31 1.76 -5.01 17.91
CA LYS A 31 0.59 -5.90 18.12
C LYS A 31 -0.32 -6.05 16.90
N GLU A 32 -0.15 -5.22 15.87
CA GLU A 32 -0.95 -5.35 14.65
C GLU A 32 -0.35 -6.39 13.68
N PHE A 33 0.95 -6.70 13.78
CA PHE A 33 1.58 -7.68 12.91
C PHE A 33 1.32 -9.10 13.42
N VAL A 34 0.51 -9.84 12.65
CA VAL A 34 0.12 -11.21 12.99
C VAL A 34 1.10 -12.22 12.43
N TRP A 35 1.50 -12.03 11.16
CA TRP A 35 2.43 -12.93 10.49
C TRP A 35 3.20 -12.21 9.39
N GLY A 36 4.47 -12.60 9.24
CA GLY A 36 5.37 -12.03 8.23
C GLY A 36 6.73 -12.69 8.23
N ALA A 37 7.58 -12.26 7.33
CA ALA A 37 8.99 -12.67 7.26
C ALA A 37 9.85 -11.58 7.92
N THR A 38 10.69 -11.97 8.86
CA THR A 38 11.63 -11.07 9.52
C THR A 38 12.85 -10.81 8.65
N SER A 39 13.37 -9.60 8.70
CA SER A 39 14.56 -9.17 7.97
C SER A 39 15.67 -8.73 8.93
N VAL A 40 16.94 -8.94 8.53
CA VAL A 40 18.14 -8.54 9.28
C VAL A 40 19.07 -7.79 8.34
N SER A 41 19.58 -6.61 8.76
CA SER A 41 20.39 -5.74 7.90
C SER A 41 21.83 -6.23 7.66
N ASP A 42 22.37 -6.99 8.60
CA ASP A 42 23.80 -7.27 8.64
C ASP A 42 24.18 -8.58 7.95
N VAL A 43 23.22 -9.30 7.39
CA VAL A 43 23.45 -10.60 6.74
C VAL A 43 22.95 -10.53 5.30
N ASP A 44 23.82 -10.80 4.36
CA ASP A 44 23.47 -10.92 2.94
C ASP A 44 22.32 -11.92 2.76
N PHE A 45 21.39 -11.58 1.86
CA PHE A 45 20.15 -12.34 1.57
C PHE A 45 19.11 -12.43 2.69
N GLN A 46 19.30 -11.76 3.83
CA GLN A 46 18.31 -11.66 4.90
C GLN A 46 17.72 -10.26 5.04
N THR A 47 18.08 -9.36 4.13
CA THR A 47 17.56 -8.00 4.08
C THR A 47 16.30 -7.89 3.23
N SER A 48 15.40 -6.97 3.58
CA SER A 48 14.25 -6.65 2.74
C SER A 48 14.63 -5.65 1.66
N GLY A 49 14.32 -5.95 0.40
CA GLY A 49 14.45 -5.03 -0.73
C GLY A 49 13.31 -4.02 -0.87
N LEU A 50 12.26 -4.11 -0.04
CA LEU A 50 11.04 -3.31 -0.21
C LEU A 50 11.31 -1.82 -0.10
N HIS A 51 12.14 -1.40 0.86
CA HIS A 51 12.53 0.01 0.98
C HIS A 51 13.10 0.56 -0.34
N SER A 52 13.97 -0.17 -1.01
CA SER A 52 14.59 0.27 -2.27
C SER A 52 13.57 0.44 -3.40
N TYR A 53 12.60 -0.48 -3.53
CA TYR A 53 11.65 -0.47 -4.63
C TYR A 53 10.50 0.52 -4.46
N TYR A 54 10.08 0.76 -3.22
CA TYR A 54 8.89 1.57 -2.93
C TYR A 54 9.20 2.99 -2.52
N THR A 55 10.41 3.28 -2.05
CA THR A 55 10.78 4.60 -1.55
C THR A 55 11.44 5.43 -2.65
N PRO A 56 11.09 6.72 -2.80
CA PRO A 56 11.76 7.59 -3.77
C PRO A 56 13.13 8.07 -3.27
N ALA A 57 13.97 8.51 -4.20
CA ALA A 57 15.16 9.30 -3.86
C ALA A 57 14.73 10.68 -3.32
N PRO A 58 15.40 11.25 -2.36
CA PRO A 58 16.64 10.84 -1.70
C PRO A 58 16.42 10.01 -0.43
N TYR A 59 15.20 9.57 -0.14
CA TYR A 59 14.89 8.80 1.08
C TYR A 59 15.48 7.38 1.06
N GLY A 60 16.30 7.06 0.09
CA GLY A 60 17.05 5.82 -0.01
C GLY A 60 16.51 4.83 -1.05
N GLY A 61 15.39 5.11 -1.68
CA GLY A 61 14.83 4.25 -2.72
C GLY A 61 15.49 4.43 -4.09
N SER A 62 15.28 3.49 -4.99
CA SER A 62 15.80 3.52 -6.37
C SER A 62 14.98 4.41 -7.32
N GLY A 63 14.09 5.27 -6.81
CA GLY A 63 13.25 6.14 -7.63
C GLY A 63 11.77 5.75 -7.64
N ALA A 64 11.29 5.06 -6.60
CA ALA A 64 9.89 4.65 -6.44
C ALA A 64 9.35 3.90 -7.67
N TRP A 65 9.90 2.73 -7.94
CA TRP A 65 9.49 1.89 -9.08
C TRP A 65 8.06 1.37 -8.95
N ILE A 66 7.57 1.30 -7.72
CA ILE A 66 6.22 0.83 -7.39
C ILE A 66 5.52 1.92 -6.59
N TYR A 67 4.42 2.41 -7.11
CA TYR A 67 3.64 3.50 -6.55
C TYR A 67 2.14 3.16 -6.54
N MET A 68 1.36 3.96 -5.84
CA MET A 68 -0.10 3.84 -5.83
C MET A 68 -0.67 4.33 -7.17
N ALA A 69 -1.71 3.67 -7.65
CA ALA A 69 -2.44 4.18 -8.82
C ALA A 69 -3.14 5.51 -8.46
N PRO A 70 -3.03 6.56 -9.30
CA PRO A 70 -3.63 7.87 -9.01
C PRO A 70 -5.14 7.81 -8.77
N ASN A 71 -5.87 6.95 -9.46
CA ASN A 71 -7.31 6.75 -9.25
C ASN A 71 -7.64 6.12 -7.89
N LEU A 72 -6.71 5.43 -7.25
CA LEU A 72 -6.88 4.97 -5.87
C LEU A 72 -6.66 6.10 -4.88
N TYR A 73 -5.66 6.96 -5.12
CA TYR A 73 -5.40 8.13 -4.30
C TYR A 73 -6.64 9.03 -4.15
N THR A 74 -7.37 9.26 -5.23
CA THR A 74 -8.58 10.10 -5.22
C THR A 74 -9.77 9.51 -4.45
N GLN A 75 -9.65 8.25 -3.99
CA GLN A 75 -10.72 7.59 -3.22
C GLN A 75 -10.57 7.74 -1.70
N PHE A 76 -9.46 8.28 -1.23
CA PHE A 76 -9.28 8.60 0.19
C PHE A 76 -10.02 9.89 0.56
N ASP A 77 -10.42 9.99 1.82
CA ASP A 77 -10.85 11.27 2.39
C ASP A 77 -9.62 12.18 2.56
N LYS A 78 -9.80 13.49 2.49
CA LYS A 78 -8.68 14.44 2.52
C LYS A 78 -7.86 14.38 3.81
N GLU A 79 -8.52 14.12 4.93
CA GLU A 79 -7.93 14.05 6.27
C GLU A 79 -7.42 12.65 6.63
N ASP A 80 -7.52 11.69 5.70
CA ASP A 80 -7.11 10.32 5.94
C ASP A 80 -5.58 10.24 6.14
N ASP A 81 -5.15 9.79 7.30
CA ASP A 81 -3.73 9.66 7.66
C ASP A 81 -2.93 8.81 6.66
N ARG A 82 -3.60 7.90 5.93
CA ARG A 82 -2.97 7.04 4.93
C ARG A 82 -2.50 7.80 3.70
N ILE A 83 -3.03 9.01 3.45
CA ILE A 83 -2.53 9.90 2.41
C ILE A 83 -1.88 11.16 2.98
N VAL A 84 -2.33 11.67 4.11
CA VAL A 84 -1.70 12.85 4.74
C VAL A 84 -0.26 12.55 5.15
N HIS A 85 -0.03 11.39 5.77
CA HIS A 85 1.27 10.95 6.26
C HIS A 85 1.81 9.73 5.53
N GLY A 86 0.93 8.97 4.86
CA GLY A 86 1.28 7.73 4.18
C GLY A 86 1.83 7.93 2.77
N VAL A 87 1.90 9.16 2.26
CA VAL A 87 2.42 9.50 0.92
C VAL A 87 3.58 10.48 1.05
N TRP A 88 4.61 10.28 0.23
CA TRP A 88 5.67 11.26 0.05
C TRP A 88 5.15 12.44 -0.78
N HIS A 89 5.10 13.61 -0.19
CA HIS A 89 4.65 14.83 -0.87
C HIS A 89 5.78 15.54 -1.62
N TYR A 90 7.03 15.33 -1.23
CA TYR A 90 8.21 15.94 -1.84
C TYR A 90 9.33 14.92 -1.99
N PHE A 91 9.89 14.79 -3.17
CA PHE A 91 10.99 13.85 -3.43
C PHE A 91 11.75 14.19 -4.71
N LEU A 92 12.90 13.54 -4.91
CA LEU A 92 13.64 13.52 -6.17
C LEU A 92 13.22 12.29 -6.98
N THR A 93 13.20 12.41 -8.31
CA THR A 93 12.89 11.28 -9.20
C THR A 93 14.04 10.30 -9.35
N SER A 94 15.26 10.72 -9.02
CA SER A 94 16.46 9.89 -9.00
C SER A 94 17.56 10.54 -8.13
N TYR A 95 18.59 9.79 -7.77
CA TYR A 95 19.76 10.31 -7.05
C TYR A 95 20.60 11.32 -7.84
N THR A 96 20.48 11.31 -9.15
CA THR A 96 21.16 12.26 -10.04
C THR A 96 20.34 13.50 -10.32
N SER A 97 19.08 13.52 -9.95
CA SER A 97 18.20 14.69 -10.08
C SER A 97 18.56 15.74 -9.05
N THR A 98 18.62 16.99 -9.49
CA THR A 98 18.74 18.17 -8.61
C THR A 98 17.40 18.86 -8.41
N LYS A 99 16.32 18.35 -9.07
CA LYS A 99 15.01 18.97 -9.08
C LYS A 99 14.05 18.21 -8.21
N TRP A 100 13.51 18.89 -7.23
CA TRP A 100 12.44 18.38 -6.38
C TRP A 100 11.11 18.40 -7.12
N VAL A 101 10.31 17.38 -6.88
CA VAL A 101 8.95 17.26 -7.40
C VAL A 101 7.98 17.13 -6.25
N SER A 102 6.75 17.55 -6.46
CA SER A 102 5.67 17.44 -5.47
C SER A 102 4.54 16.53 -5.95
N PHE A 103 3.87 15.89 -5.00
CA PHE A 103 2.64 15.17 -5.23
C PHE A 103 1.67 15.37 -4.03
N PRO A 104 0.36 15.64 -4.24
CA PRO A 104 -0.18 16.15 -5.50
C PRO A 104 0.53 17.44 -5.92
N SER A 105 0.40 17.82 -7.19
CA SER A 105 1.01 19.09 -7.63
C SER A 105 0.55 20.20 -6.70
N LEU A 106 1.50 21.05 -6.27
CA LEU A 106 1.21 22.20 -5.40
C LEU A 106 -0.01 22.97 -5.89
N SER A 107 -1.19 22.58 -5.46
CA SER A 107 -2.32 23.41 -5.22
C SER A 107 -2.21 23.82 -3.76
N ASP A 108 -2.76 24.90 -3.39
CA ASP A 108 -2.70 25.65 -2.14
C ASP A 108 -2.55 24.88 -0.79
N GLU A 109 -2.62 23.53 -0.78
CA GLU A 109 -2.56 22.69 0.41
C GLU A 109 -1.13 22.27 0.81
N TYR A 110 -0.16 22.24 -0.12
CA TYR A 110 1.22 21.84 0.14
C TYR A 110 2.17 22.85 -0.49
N ASN A 111 2.63 23.80 0.29
CA ASN A 111 3.62 24.78 -0.11
C ASN A 111 5.03 24.42 0.45
N ALA A 112 6.06 25.09 -0.04
CA ALA A 112 7.42 24.87 0.45
C ALA A 112 7.58 25.14 1.96
N GLU A 113 6.67 25.90 2.57
CA GLU A 113 6.66 26.21 4.00
C GLU A 113 6.22 25.00 4.84
N SER A 114 5.41 24.10 4.26
CA SER A 114 4.97 22.87 4.93
C SER A 114 6.01 21.75 4.89
N LEU A 115 7.15 21.95 4.22
CA LEU A 115 8.26 20.98 4.26
C LEU A 115 8.81 20.85 5.68
N PRO A 116 9.08 19.64 6.16
CA PRO A 116 9.88 19.43 7.36
C PRO A 116 11.22 20.17 7.28
N ASP A 117 11.69 20.76 8.40
CA ASP A 117 12.87 21.63 8.42
C ASP A 117 14.13 20.91 7.94
N ASN A 118 14.26 19.60 8.19
CA ASN A 118 15.35 18.79 7.68
C ASN A 118 15.33 18.65 6.14
N LEU A 119 14.18 18.78 5.50
CA LEU A 119 14.05 18.77 4.05
C LEU A 119 14.27 20.14 3.44
N LYS A 120 13.87 21.23 4.12
CA LYS A 120 14.07 22.61 3.64
C LYS A 120 15.55 22.91 3.35
N ALA A 121 16.47 22.38 4.16
CA ALA A 121 17.90 22.55 3.96
C ALA A 121 18.45 21.95 2.65
N PHE A 122 17.71 20.99 2.04
CA PHE A 122 18.09 20.29 0.82
C PHE A 122 17.31 20.74 -0.41
N VAL A 123 16.47 21.75 -0.29
CA VAL A 123 15.61 22.27 -1.36
C VAL A 123 15.90 23.74 -1.63
N PRO A 124 17.14 24.10 -2.06
CA PRO A 124 17.49 25.50 -2.32
C PRO A 124 16.66 26.13 -3.45
N ASP A 125 16.17 25.31 -4.41
CA ASP A 125 15.45 25.75 -5.61
C ASP A 125 14.20 24.91 -5.84
N PHE A 126 13.32 24.83 -4.85
CA PHE A 126 12.06 24.15 -5.02
C PHE A 126 11.20 24.86 -6.08
N ASN A 127 11.11 24.27 -7.26
CA ASN A 127 10.30 24.82 -8.35
C ASN A 127 8.97 24.09 -8.45
N ALA A 128 7.89 24.82 -8.18
CA ALA A 128 6.50 24.35 -8.26
C ALA A 128 6.06 23.82 -9.64
N GLU A 129 6.85 24.06 -10.68
CA GLU A 129 6.55 23.57 -12.04
C GLU A 129 6.76 22.06 -12.21
N TYR A 130 7.53 21.40 -11.31
CA TYR A 130 7.77 19.97 -11.39
C TYR A 130 6.68 19.20 -10.66
N LYS A 131 5.71 18.73 -11.43
CA LYS A 131 4.60 17.92 -10.97
C LYS A 131 4.88 16.45 -11.21
N TYR A 132 4.77 15.62 -10.17
CA TYR A 132 4.85 14.18 -10.31
C TYR A 132 3.44 13.59 -10.24
N GLY A 133 3.05 12.82 -11.28
CA GLY A 133 1.68 12.34 -11.45
C GLY A 133 1.34 11.10 -10.63
N VAL A 134 2.24 10.59 -9.77
CA VAL A 134 2.07 9.33 -9.07
C VAL A 134 2.40 9.43 -7.58
N PRO A 135 1.52 8.93 -6.70
CA PRO A 135 1.74 8.92 -5.26
C PRO A 135 2.68 7.79 -4.84
N CYS A 136 3.78 8.14 -4.19
CA CYS A 136 4.73 7.21 -3.60
C CYS A 136 4.42 7.05 -2.11
N LEU A 137 4.28 5.81 -1.62
CA LEU A 137 3.93 5.56 -0.23
C LEU A 137 5.15 5.57 0.70
N THR A 138 4.91 5.98 1.95
CA THR A 138 5.92 5.95 3.03
C THR A 138 6.04 4.58 3.69
N LYS A 139 5.10 3.69 3.46
CA LYS A 139 4.89 2.40 4.14
C LYS A 139 6.16 1.54 4.29
N TRP A 140 6.98 1.48 3.26
CA TRP A 140 8.19 0.67 3.23
C TRP A 140 9.47 1.46 3.52
N TYR A 141 9.35 2.70 3.99
CA TYR A 141 10.49 3.49 4.42
C TYR A 141 11.11 2.91 5.69
N LYS A 142 12.44 2.68 5.69
CA LYS A 142 13.13 2.02 6.79
C LYS A 142 13.43 2.93 8.00
N GLY A 143 13.30 4.24 7.83
CA GLY A 143 13.52 5.24 8.88
C GLY A 143 12.24 5.63 9.61
N ASP A 144 12.35 6.67 10.41
CA ASP A 144 11.23 7.30 11.09
C ASP A 144 10.47 8.18 10.08
N ILE A 145 9.21 7.84 9.81
CA ILE A 145 8.36 8.57 8.86
C ILE A 145 8.04 9.98 9.37
N SER A 146 7.95 10.18 10.69
CA SER A 146 7.66 11.48 11.29
C SER A 146 8.86 12.44 11.22
N ASN A 147 10.06 11.90 11.09
CA ASN A 147 11.31 12.65 10.94
C ASN A 147 12.20 11.99 9.89
N PRO A 148 11.83 12.05 8.59
CA PRO A 148 12.53 11.34 7.55
C PRO A 148 13.95 11.85 7.35
N THR A 149 14.88 10.94 7.17
CA THR A 149 16.28 11.20 6.87
C THR A 149 16.64 10.73 5.48
N PHE A 150 17.70 11.28 4.91
CA PHE A 150 18.19 10.85 3.61
C PHE A 150 19.16 9.68 3.76
N PHE A 151 19.06 8.72 2.85
CA PHE A 151 19.95 7.58 2.76
C PHE A 151 20.65 7.56 1.41
N LYS A 152 21.91 7.12 1.37
CA LYS A 152 22.59 6.83 0.11
C LYS A 152 22.00 5.56 -0.52
N GLN A 153 22.03 5.47 -1.85
CA GLN A 153 21.46 4.32 -2.57
C GLN A 153 22.00 2.97 -2.10
N LYS A 154 23.29 2.88 -1.77
CA LYS A 154 23.90 1.65 -1.25
C LYS A 154 23.32 1.23 0.11
N GLU A 155 22.96 2.17 0.95
CA GLU A 155 22.35 1.91 2.26
C GLU A 155 20.87 1.53 2.13
N ALA A 156 20.24 1.93 1.03
CA ALA A 156 18.84 1.66 0.74
C ALA A 156 18.54 0.18 0.47
N SER A 157 19.50 -0.56 -0.05
CA SER A 157 19.33 -1.99 -0.35
C SER A 157 19.36 -2.88 0.89
N GLN A 158 19.76 -2.34 2.04
CA GLN A 158 19.82 -3.04 3.32
C GLN A 158 18.75 -2.50 4.26
N SER A 159 17.66 -3.21 4.41
CA SER A 159 16.55 -2.85 5.29
C SER A 159 16.21 -3.99 6.23
N GLU A 160 16.11 -3.66 7.52
CA GLU A 160 15.60 -4.58 8.54
C GLU A 160 14.07 -4.64 8.57
N GLN A 161 13.40 -3.92 7.69
CA GLN A 161 11.95 -3.86 7.69
C GLN A 161 11.35 -5.23 7.35
N ASP A 162 10.55 -5.75 8.27
CA ASP A 162 9.88 -7.03 8.11
C ASP A 162 8.88 -6.98 6.96
N VAL A 163 8.77 -8.07 6.22
CA VAL A 163 7.74 -8.24 5.18
C VAL A 163 6.48 -8.75 5.85
N ILE A 164 5.52 -7.87 6.05
CA ILE A 164 4.27 -8.20 6.72
C ILE A 164 3.31 -8.83 5.72
N LEU A 165 2.81 -10.01 6.03
CA LEU A 165 1.87 -10.76 5.19
C LEU A 165 0.45 -10.69 5.72
N ILE A 166 0.27 -10.70 7.04
CA ILE A 166 -1.04 -10.62 7.69
C ILE A 166 -0.98 -9.62 8.83
N ARG A 167 -1.90 -8.67 8.85
CA ARG A 167 -2.10 -7.69 9.91
C ARG A 167 -3.45 -7.89 10.59
N TYR A 168 -3.55 -7.45 11.84
CA TYR A 168 -4.79 -7.55 12.61
C TYR A 168 -5.97 -6.80 11.95
N ALA A 169 -5.70 -5.70 11.23
CA ALA A 169 -6.70 -5.00 10.43
C ALA A 169 -7.40 -5.93 9.41
N GLU A 170 -6.72 -6.96 8.92
CA GLU A 170 -7.30 -7.90 7.96
C GLU A 170 -8.43 -8.73 8.58
N ALA A 171 -8.37 -9.04 9.88
CA ALA A 171 -9.44 -9.77 10.55
C ALA A 171 -10.76 -9.00 10.53
N PHE A 172 -10.73 -7.67 10.70
CA PHE A 172 -11.92 -6.81 10.58
C PHE A 172 -12.48 -6.79 9.16
N LEU A 173 -11.63 -6.59 8.16
CA LEU A 173 -12.08 -6.46 6.77
C LEU A 173 -12.51 -7.80 6.16
N LEU A 174 -11.95 -8.93 6.60
CA LEU A 174 -12.45 -10.26 6.24
C LEU A 174 -13.78 -10.58 6.95
N ARG A 175 -13.96 -10.14 8.21
CA ARG A 175 -15.24 -10.28 8.89
C ARG A 175 -16.31 -9.44 8.23
N ALA A 176 -16.01 -8.19 7.92
CA ALA A 176 -16.93 -7.30 7.21
C ALA A 176 -17.39 -7.91 5.87
N GLU A 177 -16.49 -8.53 5.12
CA GLU A 177 -16.84 -9.24 3.90
C GLU A 177 -17.82 -10.39 4.15
N ALA A 178 -17.54 -11.24 5.15
CA ALA A 178 -18.41 -12.35 5.52
C ALA A 178 -19.80 -11.86 6.00
N GLU A 179 -19.85 -10.81 6.81
CA GLU A 179 -21.09 -10.21 7.31
C GLU A 179 -21.95 -9.64 6.18
N VAL A 180 -21.36 -8.99 5.18
CA VAL A 180 -22.09 -8.55 3.96
C VAL A 180 -22.71 -9.76 3.26
N GLU A 181 -21.96 -10.85 3.11
CA GLU A 181 -22.48 -12.04 2.44
C GLU A 181 -23.62 -12.72 3.22
N LEU A 182 -23.53 -12.69 4.54
CA LEU A 182 -24.59 -13.20 5.45
C LEU A 182 -25.78 -12.24 5.60
N GLY A 183 -25.68 -11.01 5.09
CA GLY A 183 -26.75 -10.02 5.11
C GLY A 183 -26.74 -9.09 6.32
N ASP A 184 -25.73 -9.17 7.22
CA ASP A 184 -25.55 -8.23 8.31
C ASP A 184 -24.69 -7.03 7.90
N ILE A 185 -25.29 -6.19 7.05
CA ILE A 185 -24.60 -5.00 6.50
C ILE A 185 -24.20 -4.03 7.61
N THR A 186 -25.01 -3.90 8.65
CA THR A 186 -24.70 -2.97 9.75
C THR A 186 -23.46 -3.40 10.51
N ALA A 187 -23.27 -4.68 10.79
CA ALA A 187 -22.07 -5.20 11.43
C ALA A 187 -20.84 -5.00 10.52
N ALA A 188 -20.97 -5.32 9.23
CA ALA A 188 -19.90 -5.11 8.26
C ALA A 188 -19.43 -3.65 8.21
N MET A 189 -20.36 -2.70 8.17
CA MET A 189 -20.00 -1.28 8.15
C MET A 189 -19.35 -0.80 9.46
N LYS A 190 -19.70 -1.39 10.60
CA LYS A 190 -19.00 -1.12 11.88
C LYS A 190 -17.54 -1.55 11.81
N ASP A 191 -17.25 -2.69 11.22
CA ASP A 191 -15.89 -3.19 11.09
C ASP A 191 -15.05 -2.31 10.15
N ILE A 192 -15.62 -1.89 9.03
CA ILE A 192 -14.97 -0.90 8.14
C ILE A 192 -14.70 0.40 8.92
N ASP A 193 -15.67 0.88 9.67
CA ASP A 193 -15.54 2.15 10.42
C ASP A 193 -14.48 2.07 11.55
N VAL A 194 -14.16 0.89 12.08
CA VAL A 194 -13.04 0.70 13.00
C VAL A 194 -11.72 1.06 12.31
N ILE A 195 -11.50 0.55 11.09
CA ILE A 195 -10.29 0.84 10.30
C ILE A 195 -10.25 2.30 9.88
N ARG A 196 -11.37 2.85 9.40
CA ARG A 196 -11.48 4.24 8.96
C ARG A 196 -11.23 5.23 10.10
N LYS A 197 -11.75 4.98 11.29
CA LYS A 197 -11.49 5.80 12.48
C LYS A 197 -10.02 5.80 12.88
N ARG A 198 -9.35 4.64 12.84
CA ARG A 198 -7.92 4.55 13.08
C ARG A 198 -7.13 5.41 12.11
N ALA A 199 -7.55 5.44 10.83
CA ALA A 199 -6.95 6.22 9.78
C ALA A 199 -7.42 7.71 9.76
N LYS A 200 -8.26 8.13 10.70
CA LYS A 200 -8.89 9.48 10.75
C LYS A 200 -9.69 9.84 9.49
N ALA A 201 -10.14 8.85 8.75
CA ALA A 201 -11.05 9.09 7.64
C ALA A 201 -12.39 9.65 8.14
N THR A 202 -12.89 10.68 7.48
CA THR A 202 -14.08 11.44 7.93
C THR A 202 -15.39 10.79 7.53
N THR A 203 -15.40 10.06 6.41
CA THR A 203 -16.59 9.34 5.94
C THR A 203 -16.76 8.02 6.69
N LEU A 204 -17.84 7.87 7.45
CA LEU A 204 -18.21 6.63 8.13
C LEU A 204 -19.51 6.07 7.57
N TYR A 205 -19.65 4.74 7.58
CA TYR A 205 -20.69 4.01 6.86
C TYR A 205 -21.75 3.35 7.75
N THR A 206 -21.45 3.16 9.05
CA THR A 206 -22.40 2.53 9.99
C THR A 206 -23.77 3.23 9.96
N ASN A 207 -24.83 2.45 9.81
CA ASN A 207 -26.23 2.88 9.70
C ASN A 207 -26.56 3.80 8.48
N LYS A 208 -25.66 3.93 7.53
CA LYS A 208 -25.87 4.73 6.30
C LYS A 208 -26.02 3.86 5.06
N VAL A 209 -25.43 2.68 5.07
CA VAL A 209 -25.45 1.73 3.98
C VAL A 209 -26.38 0.58 4.34
N THR A 210 -27.29 0.26 3.43
CA THR A 210 -28.26 -0.85 3.59
C THR A 210 -28.29 -1.76 2.37
N ASP A 211 -27.77 -1.33 1.25
CA ASP A 211 -27.69 -2.11 0.02
C ASP A 211 -26.49 -3.04 0.03
N LYS A 212 -26.70 -4.31 -0.31
CA LYS A 212 -25.66 -5.34 -0.29
C LYS A 212 -24.59 -5.12 -1.37
N ILE A 213 -24.96 -4.58 -2.52
CA ILE A 213 -24.03 -4.37 -3.64
C ILE A 213 -23.11 -3.18 -3.28
N GLU A 214 -23.69 -2.11 -2.72
CA GLU A 214 -22.93 -0.98 -2.20
C GLU A 214 -21.97 -1.43 -1.10
N ALA A 215 -22.46 -2.20 -0.12
CA ALA A 215 -21.64 -2.71 0.98
C ALA A 215 -20.46 -3.56 0.49
N ARG A 216 -20.66 -4.45 -0.49
CA ARG A 216 -19.58 -5.20 -1.14
C ARG A 216 -18.52 -4.28 -1.75
N SER A 217 -18.95 -3.27 -2.49
CA SER A 217 -18.06 -2.29 -3.09
C SER A 217 -17.22 -1.56 -2.05
N LEU A 218 -17.82 -1.18 -0.92
CA LEU A 218 -17.14 -0.48 0.16
C LEU A 218 -16.12 -1.37 0.88
N VAL A 219 -16.42 -2.65 1.12
CA VAL A 219 -15.45 -3.62 1.66
C VAL A 219 -14.25 -3.73 0.73
N LEU A 220 -14.48 -3.94 -0.57
CA LEU A 220 -13.40 -4.09 -1.55
C LEU A 220 -12.59 -2.81 -1.72
N LYS A 221 -13.26 -1.65 -1.63
CA LYS A 221 -12.61 -0.34 -1.62
C LYS A 221 -11.73 -0.18 -0.37
N GLU A 222 -12.28 -0.40 0.84
CA GLU A 222 -11.52 -0.21 2.07
C GLU A 222 -10.31 -1.15 2.15
N ARG A 223 -10.44 -2.40 1.67
CA ARG A 223 -9.29 -3.31 1.52
C ARG A 223 -8.22 -2.74 0.59
N ALA A 224 -8.62 -2.09 -0.51
CA ALA A 224 -7.67 -1.46 -1.43
C ALA A 224 -6.95 -0.26 -0.80
N LEU A 225 -7.66 0.56 -0.02
CA LEU A 225 -7.10 1.70 0.68
C LEU A 225 -6.15 1.25 1.80
N GLU A 226 -6.58 0.30 2.64
CA GLU A 226 -5.83 -0.16 3.81
C GLU A 226 -4.58 -0.96 3.44
N PHE A 227 -4.72 -1.89 2.49
CA PHE A 227 -3.64 -2.81 2.10
C PHE A 227 -2.91 -2.40 0.82
N CYS A 228 -2.99 -1.13 0.42
CA CYS A 228 -2.21 -0.64 -0.72
C CYS A 228 -0.73 -0.95 -0.52
N GLN A 229 -0.10 -1.57 -1.53
CA GLN A 229 1.31 -2.03 -1.51
C GLN A 229 1.63 -3.14 -0.48
N GLU A 230 0.63 -3.87 0.02
CA GLU A 230 0.84 -5.04 0.90
C GLU A 230 0.57 -6.37 0.18
N PHE A 231 0.63 -6.38 -1.15
CA PHE A 231 0.54 -7.56 -2.02
C PHE A 231 -0.85 -8.22 -2.13
N ASN A 232 -1.86 -7.79 -1.37
CA ASN A 232 -3.18 -8.44 -1.30
C ASN A 232 -4.07 -8.15 -2.51
N ARG A 233 -3.94 -6.99 -3.16
CA ARG A 233 -4.92 -6.50 -4.15
C ARG A 233 -5.17 -7.45 -5.31
N LYS A 234 -4.14 -8.07 -5.87
CA LYS A 234 -4.32 -9.03 -6.98
C LYS A 234 -5.19 -10.21 -6.55
N PHE A 235 -4.95 -10.75 -5.36
CA PHE A 235 -5.69 -11.90 -4.84
C PHE A 235 -7.13 -11.53 -4.50
N ASP A 236 -7.38 -10.35 -3.95
CA ASP A 236 -8.72 -9.83 -3.72
C ASP A 236 -9.51 -9.75 -5.04
N LEU A 237 -8.93 -9.14 -6.07
CA LEU A 237 -9.57 -9.01 -7.37
C LEU A 237 -9.82 -10.37 -8.06
N LEU A 238 -8.88 -11.33 -7.93
CA LEU A 238 -9.02 -12.66 -8.48
C LEU A 238 -10.17 -13.43 -7.81
N ARG A 239 -10.21 -13.48 -6.47
CA ARG A 239 -11.25 -14.22 -5.74
C ARG A 239 -12.65 -13.61 -5.87
N TRP A 240 -12.74 -12.30 -6.14
CA TRP A 240 -14.00 -11.61 -6.42
C TRP A 240 -14.39 -11.66 -7.90
N GLY A 241 -13.56 -12.23 -8.78
CA GLY A 241 -13.81 -12.31 -10.22
C GLY A 241 -13.66 -10.98 -10.97
N LEU A 242 -13.12 -9.95 -10.34
CA LEU A 242 -13.04 -8.58 -10.85
C LEU A 242 -11.68 -8.24 -11.47
N TYR A 243 -10.73 -9.17 -11.50
CA TYR A 243 -9.35 -8.87 -11.88
C TYR A 243 -9.23 -8.29 -13.29
N LEU A 244 -9.89 -8.90 -14.27
CA LEU A 244 -9.80 -8.45 -15.66
C LEU A 244 -10.47 -7.09 -15.86
N ASP A 245 -11.63 -6.89 -15.28
CA ASP A 245 -12.41 -5.66 -15.43
C ASP A 245 -11.64 -4.48 -14.83
N VAL A 246 -11.25 -4.59 -13.54
CA VAL A 246 -10.53 -3.53 -12.85
C VAL A 246 -9.16 -3.25 -13.50
N MET A 247 -8.39 -4.28 -13.85
CA MET A 247 -7.04 -4.10 -14.42
C MET A 247 -7.07 -3.56 -15.84
N ASN A 248 -8.13 -3.80 -16.60
CA ASN A 248 -8.27 -3.25 -17.95
C ASN A 248 -8.85 -1.83 -17.95
N ASP A 249 -9.64 -1.48 -16.94
CA ASP A 249 -10.15 -0.12 -16.77
C ASP A 249 -9.15 0.82 -16.10
N THR A 250 -8.19 0.27 -15.33
CA THR A 250 -7.21 1.09 -14.64
C THR A 250 -6.20 1.68 -15.62
N GLN A 251 -6.16 3.00 -15.70
CA GLN A 251 -5.13 3.73 -16.43
C GLN A 251 -3.90 3.92 -15.53
N PHE A 252 -2.77 3.41 -15.98
CA PHE A 252 -1.48 3.60 -15.31
C PHE A 252 -0.79 4.83 -15.91
N ILE A 253 -0.58 5.85 -15.08
CA ILE A 253 0.29 6.97 -15.43
C ILE A 253 1.70 6.58 -15.01
N VAL A 254 2.59 6.45 -15.99
CA VAL A 254 4.02 6.28 -15.74
C VAL A 254 4.67 7.66 -15.85
N CYS A 255 5.60 7.94 -14.97
CA CYS A 255 6.35 9.19 -14.92
C CYS A 255 6.81 9.62 -16.32
N GLY A 256 6.37 10.80 -16.78
CA GLY A 256 6.76 11.38 -18.06
C GLY A 256 6.25 10.65 -19.31
N SER A 257 5.40 9.65 -19.18
CA SER A 257 4.86 8.87 -20.29
C SER A 257 3.35 8.90 -20.33
N ALA A 258 2.78 8.89 -21.54
CA ALA A 258 1.35 8.67 -21.73
C ALA A 258 0.90 7.33 -21.11
N ASN A 259 -0.36 7.25 -20.75
CA ASN A 259 -0.99 6.06 -20.18
C ASN A 259 -0.53 4.76 -20.85
N ARG A 260 0.04 3.86 -20.07
CA ARG A 260 0.33 2.50 -20.51
C ARG A 260 -0.59 1.54 -19.77
N SER A 261 -1.69 1.16 -20.41
CA SER A 261 -2.45 -0.01 -19.97
C SER A 261 -1.99 -1.23 -20.77
N THR A 262 -1.52 -2.25 -20.10
CA THR A 262 -1.36 -3.57 -20.72
C THR A 262 -2.67 -4.33 -20.53
N ILE A 263 -3.37 -4.61 -21.63
CA ILE A 263 -4.61 -5.37 -21.58
C ILE A 263 -4.34 -6.74 -20.98
N ARG A 264 -5.11 -7.07 -19.94
CA ARG A 264 -5.11 -8.38 -19.29
C ARG A 264 -6.11 -9.30 -19.94
N SER A 265 -5.75 -10.57 -20.05
CA SER A 265 -6.62 -11.60 -20.60
C SER A 265 -6.76 -12.78 -19.62
N LYS A 266 -7.52 -13.79 -19.95
CA LYS A 266 -7.68 -15.01 -19.14
C LYS A 266 -6.33 -15.65 -18.76
N LYS A 267 -5.31 -15.51 -19.59
CA LYS A 267 -3.94 -15.92 -19.27
C LYS A 267 -3.44 -15.35 -17.93
N ASN A 268 -3.81 -14.13 -17.61
CA ASN A 268 -3.31 -13.41 -16.42
C ASN A 268 -4.02 -13.77 -15.11
N LEU A 269 -5.05 -14.64 -15.17
CA LEU A 269 -5.77 -15.12 -13.98
C LEU A 269 -4.94 -16.15 -13.18
N LEU A 270 -4.10 -16.88 -13.84
CA LEU A 270 -3.20 -17.86 -13.22
C LEU A 270 -1.74 -17.52 -13.56
N TYR A 271 -0.81 -18.06 -12.83
CA TYR A 271 0.60 -18.01 -13.17
C TYR A 271 0.98 -19.21 -14.06
N ALA A 272 2.04 -19.03 -14.85
CA ALA A 272 2.65 -20.16 -15.54
C ALA A 272 3.16 -21.20 -14.52
N ILE A 273 2.96 -22.49 -14.83
CA ILE A 273 3.65 -23.54 -14.09
C ILE A 273 5.11 -23.52 -14.55
N PRO A 274 6.09 -23.49 -13.63
CA PRO A 274 7.51 -23.49 -14.01
C PRO A 274 7.86 -24.67 -14.94
N THR A 275 8.67 -24.41 -15.96
CA THR A 275 9.04 -25.44 -16.94
C THR A 275 9.74 -26.63 -16.29
N ALA A 276 10.54 -26.38 -15.25
CA ALA A 276 11.19 -27.44 -14.48
C ALA A 276 10.16 -28.36 -13.81
N GLU A 277 9.12 -27.80 -13.21
CA GLU A 277 8.04 -28.58 -12.58
C GLU A 277 7.30 -29.46 -13.59
N ILE A 278 7.00 -28.92 -14.79
CA ILE A 278 6.38 -29.71 -15.88
C ILE A 278 7.29 -30.84 -16.34
N ALA A 279 8.62 -30.62 -16.37
CA ALA A 279 9.58 -31.63 -16.78
C ALA A 279 9.70 -32.77 -15.77
N GLU A 280 9.67 -32.45 -14.48
CA GLU A 280 9.83 -33.44 -13.40
C GLU A 280 8.51 -34.18 -13.09
N ASN A 281 7.36 -33.49 -13.12
CA ASN A 281 6.09 -34.06 -12.75
C ASN A 281 5.26 -34.44 -14.00
N LYS A 282 5.35 -35.71 -14.41
CA LYS A 282 4.66 -36.26 -15.60
C LYS A 282 3.12 -36.22 -15.50
N LEU A 283 2.54 -35.96 -14.33
CA LEU A 283 1.12 -35.83 -14.17
C LEU A 283 0.62 -34.45 -14.60
N ILE A 284 1.51 -33.47 -14.76
CA ILE A 284 1.18 -32.16 -15.31
C ILE A 284 1.16 -32.28 -16.84
N GLY A 285 -0.02 -32.45 -17.43
CA GLY A 285 -0.17 -32.66 -18.88
C GLY A 285 0.13 -31.41 -19.72
N ALA A 286 -0.18 -30.22 -19.22
CA ALA A 286 0.01 -28.94 -19.91
C ALA A 286 0.13 -27.79 -18.93
N ASN A 287 0.69 -26.67 -19.40
CA ASN A 287 0.73 -25.42 -18.63
C ASN A 287 -0.68 -24.78 -18.51
N ASN A 288 -0.82 -23.79 -17.66
CA ASN A 288 -2.03 -23.00 -17.54
C ASN A 288 -2.33 -22.28 -18.87
N TYR A 289 -3.62 -21.94 -19.07
CA TYR A 289 -4.08 -21.31 -20.31
C TYR A 289 -3.20 -20.13 -20.75
N GLY A 290 -2.72 -20.20 -21.97
CA GLY A 290 -1.97 -19.14 -22.63
C GLY A 290 -0.44 -19.14 -22.34
N TYR A 291 0.07 -20.18 -21.67
CA TYR A 291 1.52 -20.36 -21.41
C TYR A 291 2.08 -21.56 -22.13
#